data_994b943bc0ff2c72815997fbacbc03e2
#
_entry.id   994b943bc0ff2c72815997fbacbc03e2
#
_cell.length_a   1.000
_cell.length_b   1.000
_cell.length_c   1.000
_cell.angle_alpha   90.00
_cell.angle_beta   90.00
_cell.angle_gamma   90.00
#
_symmetry.space_group_name_H-M   'P 1'
#
loop_
_entity.id
_entity.type
_entity.pdbx_description
1 polymer ?
#
loop_
_entity_poly.entity_id
_entity_poly.type
_entity_poly.pdbx_seq_one_letter_code
_entity_poly.pdbx_strand_id
1 'polypeptide(L)'
;MTGYGRRAVVGLGVLAGAALALGGCAPLPGPGRRESTRTREQDGRFAEFTEYVPEELEIRTDLEPLERRMPGIRFSSAHWVAQYQQQERELLPAPDRPIWIHVVATLEPDGARALAEASTGAADPLPGIYPDLRQYVAEADAFTAVPPKKADEILDVEHMIQDDPNAHRYYFDTKEAVICADSNTMILIALEY
;
A
#
# COMPACT_ATOMS: atom_id res chain seq x y z
N MET A 1 -21.84 48.15 31.34
CA MET A 1 -22.92 48.80 30.59
C MET A 1 -23.41 47.77 29.61
N THR A 2 -24.33 46.99 30.01
CA THR A 2 -25.80 46.99 29.80
C THR A 2 -26.19 46.85 28.34
N GLY A 3 -26.94 45.79 28.09
CA GLY A 3 -27.85 45.69 26.97
C GLY A 3 -28.39 44.29 26.69
N TYR A 4 -29.35 43.89 27.47
CA TYR A 4 -30.27 42.75 27.34
C TYR A 4 -31.20 42.94 26.13
N GLY A 5 -31.59 41.88 25.43
CA GLY A 5 -32.67 41.86 24.46
C GLY A 5 -33.23 40.47 24.14
N ARG A 6 -34.08 39.98 25.02
CA ARG A 6 -34.98 38.83 24.79
C ARG A 6 -36.08 39.22 23.82
N ARG A 7 -36.55 38.32 22.96
CA ARG A 7 -37.99 38.10 22.68
C ARG A 7 -38.23 36.70 22.11
N ALA A 8 -39.02 35.95 22.83
CA ALA A 8 -39.66 34.70 22.45
C ALA A 8 -40.93 35.01 21.60
N VAL A 9 -41.25 34.13 20.66
CA VAL A 9 -42.60 33.96 20.17
C VAL A 9 -42.94 32.48 20.05
N VAL A 10 -43.98 32.12 20.77
CA VAL A 10 -44.67 30.84 20.84
C VAL A 10 -45.63 30.73 19.65
N GLY A 11 -45.69 29.58 19.01
CA GLY A 11 -46.70 29.24 18.03
C GLY A 11 -47.14 27.80 18.16
N LEU A 12 -48.27 27.60 18.82
CA LEU A 12 -48.96 26.34 19.03
C LEU A 12 -49.76 26.01 17.75
N GLY A 13 -49.71 24.77 17.27
CA GLY A 13 -50.59 24.28 16.20
C GLY A 13 -50.78 22.79 16.31
N VAL A 14 -51.86 22.38 16.99
CA VAL A 14 -52.35 20.98 17.07
C VAL A 14 -53.23 20.72 15.85
N LEU A 15 -52.98 19.64 15.15
CA LEU A 15 -54.02 18.96 14.35
C LEU A 15 -53.75 17.44 14.37
N ALA A 16 -54.73 16.74 14.94
CA ALA A 16 -54.85 15.30 14.99
C ALA A 16 -55.30 14.77 13.60
N GLY A 17 -54.63 13.72 13.13
CA GLY A 17 -55.05 12.93 12.00
C GLY A 17 -54.73 11.47 12.24
N ALA A 18 -55.69 10.67 12.68
CA ALA A 18 -55.63 9.22 12.79
C ALA A 18 -55.76 8.61 11.38
N ALA A 19 -54.78 7.86 10.93
CA ALA A 19 -54.91 6.96 9.80
C ALA A 19 -54.37 5.59 10.19
N LEU A 20 -55.26 4.63 10.34
CA LEU A 20 -55.03 3.22 10.39
C LEU A 20 -54.49 2.73 9.04
N ALA A 21 -53.30 2.18 8.98
CA ALA A 21 -52.81 1.44 7.83
C ALA A 21 -52.12 0.16 8.30
N LEU A 22 -52.80 -0.89 8.06
CA LEU A 22 -52.47 -2.29 7.73
C LEU A 22 -51.01 -2.66 7.71
N GLY A 23 -50.75 -3.77 8.43
CA GLY A 23 -49.46 -4.43 8.54
C GLY A 23 -48.78 -4.74 7.21
N GLY A 24 -47.60 -4.21 7.07
CA GLY A 24 -46.58 -4.68 6.16
C GLY A 24 -45.38 -5.13 6.99
N CYS A 25 -45.08 -6.41 7.02
CA CYS A 25 -43.82 -6.92 7.55
C CYS A 25 -42.67 -6.32 6.70
N ALA A 26 -42.11 -5.21 7.18
CA ALA A 26 -40.82 -4.77 6.66
C ALA A 26 -39.76 -5.80 7.08
N PRO A 27 -38.98 -6.38 6.16
CA PRO A 27 -37.82 -7.16 6.54
C PRO A 27 -36.87 -6.28 7.33
N LEU A 28 -36.50 -6.72 8.53
CA LEU A 28 -35.44 -6.12 9.32
C LEU A 28 -34.18 -6.02 8.42
N PRO A 29 -33.51 -4.85 8.39
CA PRO A 29 -32.21 -4.78 7.75
C PRO A 29 -31.27 -5.73 8.53
N GLY A 30 -30.97 -6.87 7.91
CA GLY A 30 -29.93 -7.76 8.39
C GLY A 30 -28.61 -6.96 8.48
N PRO A 31 -27.66 -7.39 9.36
CA PRO A 31 -26.38 -6.73 9.45
C PRO A 31 -25.78 -6.66 8.05
N GLY A 32 -25.63 -5.43 7.56
CA GLY A 32 -25.18 -5.18 6.20
C GLY A 32 -23.91 -5.95 5.94
N ARG A 33 -24.05 -6.93 5.05
CA ARG A 33 -22.93 -7.53 4.37
C ARG A 33 -22.18 -6.36 3.76
N ARG A 34 -21.07 -5.96 4.39
CA ARG A 34 -20.16 -5.00 3.80
C ARG A 34 -19.73 -5.60 2.46
N GLU A 35 -20.31 -5.09 1.39
CA GLU A 35 -19.76 -5.26 0.05
C GLU A 35 -18.40 -4.58 0.03
N SER A 36 -17.40 -5.29 0.49
CA SER A 36 -16.00 -4.88 0.42
C SER A 36 -15.39 -5.33 -0.91
N THR A 37 -16.14 -5.21 -1.99
CA THR A 37 -15.59 -5.35 -3.33
C THR A 37 -15.77 -4.04 -4.06
N ARG A 38 -15.16 -2.98 -3.53
CA ARG A 38 -14.81 -1.87 -4.39
C ARG A 38 -13.68 -2.35 -5.27
N THR A 39 -13.97 -2.69 -6.50
CA THR A 39 -12.99 -2.68 -7.57
C THR A 39 -12.40 -1.27 -7.56
N ARG A 40 -11.25 -1.08 -6.91
CA ARG A 40 -10.57 0.21 -6.92
C ARG A 40 -10.24 0.51 -8.35
N GLU A 41 -10.68 1.66 -8.82
CA GLU A 41 -10.37 2.14 -10.14
C GLU A 41 -8.84 2.23 -10.27
N GLN A 42 -8.27 1.43 -11.15
CA GLN A 42 -6.83 1.35 -11.32
C GLN A 42 -6.34 2.63 -11.99
N ASP A 43 -5.29 3.22 -11.46
CA ASP A 43 -4.62 4.35 -12.08
C ASP A 43 -3.79 3.84 -13.25
N GLY A 44 -4.06 4.34 -14.46
CA GLY A 44 -3.39 3.90 -15.69
C GLY A 44 -1.88 4.19 -15.76
N ARG A 45 -1.32 4.92 -14.78
CA ARG A 45 0.13 5.14 -14.66
C ARG A 45 0.87 3.94 -14.13
N PHE A 46 0.19 3.04 -13.43
CA PHE A 46 0.78 1.86 -12.84
C PHE A 46 0.32 0.62 -13.60
N ALA A 47 1.17 -0.38 -13.65
CA ALA A 47 0.80 -1.69 -14.12
C ALA A 47 -0.34 -2.27 -13.24
N GLU A 48 -1.06 -3.24 -13.77
CA GLU A 48 -2.15 -3.87 -13.06
C GLU A 48 -1.68 -4.51 -11.77
N PHE A 49 -2.34 -4.17 -10.65
CA PHE A 49 -2.10 -4.84 -9.38
C PHE A 49 -2.84 -6.17 -9.37
N THR A 50 -2.11 -7.26 -9.48
CA THR A 50 -2.65 -8.60 -9.75
C THR A 50 -2.82 -9.49 -8.52
N GLU A 51 -2.20 -9.15 -7.38
CA GLU A 51 -2.33 -9.91 -6.16
C GLU A 51 -3.71 -9.73 -5.53
N TYR A 52 -4.28 -10.83 -5.07
CA TYR A 52 -5.52 -10.78 -4.32
C TYR A 52 -5.29 -10.22 -2.92
N VAL A 53 -6.04 -9.17 -2.58
CA VAL A 53 -5.97 -8.50 -1.28
C VAL A 53 -7.34 -8.58 -0.63
N PRO A 54 -7.55 -9.52 0.33
CA PRO A 54 -8.86 -9.74 0.96
C PRO A 54 -9.29 -8.60 1.88
N GLU A 55 -8.34 -7.87 2.43
CA GLU A 55 -8.54 -6.78 3.39
C GLU A 55 -7.79 -5.53 2.96
N GLU A 56 -8.18 -4.38 3.53
CA GLU A 56 -7.40 -3.17 3.38
C GLU A 56 -6.11 -3.29 4.20
N LEU A 57 -4.96 -3.15 3.54
CA LEU A 57 -3.67 -3.29 4.19
C LEU A 57 -3.26 -1.98 4.86
N GLU A 58 -2.70 -2.11 6.06
CA GLU A 58 -2.07 -0.99 6.74
C GLU A 58 -0.76 -0.61 6.05
N ILE A 59 -0.63 0.68 5.70
CA ILE A 59 0.62 1.21 5.17
C ILE A 59 1.60 1.43 6.32
N ARG A 60 2.70 0.71 6.28
CA ARG A 60 3.76 0.77 7.27
C ARG A 60 4.79 1.82 6.91
N THR A 61 5.43 2.38 7.94
CA THR A 61 6.49 3.40 7.79
C THR A 61 7.75 3.08 8.58
N ASP A 62 7.77 1.96 9.29
CA ASP A 62 8.92 1.49 10.05
C ASP A 62 10.05 1.04 9.10
N LEU A 63 11.27 1.53 9.33
CA LEU A 63 12.40 1.29 8.43
C LEU A 63 13.18 0.02 8.78
N GLU A 64 13.24 -0.34 10.07
CA GLU A 64 14.04 -1.47 10.53
C GLU A 64 13.77 -2.80 9.79
N PRO A 65 12.51 -3.19 9.48
CA PRO A 65 12.28 -4.40 8.70
C PRO A 65 12.77 -4.32 7.25
N LEU A 66 12.78 -3.13 6.65
CA LEU A 66 13.31 -2.92 5.29
C LEU A 66 14.85 -2.90 5.30
N GLU A 67 15.46 -2.20 6.26
CA GLU A 67 16.92 -2.12 6.41
C GLU A 67 17.54 -3.50 6.68
N ARG A 68 16.83 -4.37 7.39
CA ARG A 68 17.25 -5.76 7.61
C ARG A 68 17.20 -6.59 6.33
N ARG A 69 16.23 -6.33 5.44
CA ARG A 69 16.07 -7.02 4.16
C ARG A 69 16.98 -6.49 3.06
N MET A 70 17.36 -5.25 3.16
CA MET A 70 18.12 -4.51 2.15
C MET A 70 19.25 -3.73 2.82
N PRO A 71 20.23 -4.42 3.44
CA PRO A 71 21.28 -3.77 4.24
C PRO A 71 22.28 -2.96 3.40
N GLY A 72 22.29 -3.15 2.07
CA GLY A 72 23.17 -2.41 1.15
C GLY A 72 22.83 -0.94 0.97
N ILE A 73 21.63 -0.50 1.41
CA ILE A 73 21.19 0.88 1.29
C ILE A 73 20.66 1.42 2.63
N ARG A 74 20.49 2.75 2.67
CA ARG A 74 19.84 3.43 3.81
C ARG A 74 18.60 4.17 3.34
N PHE A 75 17.58 4.15 4.20
CA PHE A 75 16.30 4.80 3.95
C PHE A 75 16.19 6.08 4.76
N SER A 76 15.78 7.17 4.12
CA SER A 76 15.36 8.40 4.81
C SER A 76 13.90 8.29 5.25
N SER A 77 13.06 7.67 4.42
CA SER A 77 11.65 7.37 4.73
C SER A 77 11.14 6.25 3.84
N ALA A 78 10.08 5.57 4.26
CA ALA A 78 9.41 4.58 3.43
C ALA A 78 7.91 4.51 3.75
N HIS A 79 7.13 4.10 2.74
CA HIS A 79 5.75 3.66 2.84
C HIS A 79 5.67 2.31 2.16
N TRP A 80 5.22 1.29 2.87
CA TRP A 80 5.25 -0.07 2.34
C TRP A 80 4.13 -0.94 2.89
N VAL A 81 3.81 -1.97 2.14
CA VAL A 81 2.87 -3.01 2.52
C VAL A 81 3.49 -4.37 2.25
N ALA A 82 3.09 -5.36 3.01
CA ALA A 82 3.46 -6.76 2.79
C ALA A 82 2.30 -7.67 3.12
N GLN A 83 2.13 -8.73 2.35
CA GLN A 83 1.09 -9.73 2.56
C GLN A 83 1.55 -11.07 2.01
N TYR A 84 1.13 -12.17 2.68
CA TYR A 84 1.22 -13.50 2.08
C TYR A 84 0.44 -13.56 0.77
N GLN A 85 1.01 -14.18 -0.24
CA GLN A 85 0.32 -14.42 -1.50
C GLN A 85 -0.90 -15.30 -1.26
N GLN A 86 -2.07 -14.83 -1.69
CA GLN A 86 -3.35 -15.50 -1.48
C GLN A 86 -4.11 -15.63 -2.80
N GLN A 87 -5.02 -16.59 -2.87
CA GLN A 87 -5.98 -16.70 -3.96
C GLN A 87 -7.38 -16.29 -3.49
N GLU A 88 -8.21 -15.78 -4.40
CA GLU A 88 -9.52 -15.19 -4.11
C GLU A 88 -10.48 -16.11 -3.30
N ARG A 89 -10.28 -17.40 -3.23
CA ARG A 89 -11.16 -18.33 -2.52
C ARG A 89 -10.45 -19.11 -1.42
N GLU A 90 -9.28 -18.71 -1.05
CA GLU A 90 -8.56 -19.30 0.06
C GLU A 90 -9.04 -18.76 1.40
N LEU A 91 -9.39 -19.66 2.30
CA LEU A 91 -9.75 -19.31 3.68
C LEU A 91 -8.53 -19.03 4.55
N LEU A 92 -7.40 -19.67 4.24
CA LEU A 92 -6.14 -19.52 4.95
C LEU A 92 -5.00 -19.57 3.94
N PRO A 93 -4.00 -18.68 4.03
CA PRO A 93 -2.82 -18.76 3.19
C PRO A 93 -2.07 -20.06 3.44
N ALA A 94 -1.56 -20.69 2.39
CA ALA A 94 -0.68 -21.84 2.53
C ALA A 94 0.64 -21.41 3.20
N PRO A 95 1.18 -22.19 4.15
CA PRO A 95 2.34 -21.80 4.95
C PRO A 95 3.63 -21.60 4.14
N ASP A 96 3.69 -22.18 2.93
CA ASP A 96 4.87 -22.12 2.06
C ASP A 96 4.76 -21.06 0.97
N ARG A 97 3.77 -20.16 1.07
CA ARG A 97 3.61 -19.10 0.08
C ARG A 97 4.51 -17.91 0.37
N PRO A 98 5.06 -17.30 -0.68
CA PRO A 98 5.85 -16.09 -0.52
C PRO A 98 5.03 -14.92 0.04
N ILE A 99 5.73 -14.01 0.67
CA ILE A 99 5.21 -12.69 1.02
C ILE A 99 5.60 -11.75 -0.11
N TRP A 100 4.62 -11.08 -0.73
CA TRP A 100 4.92 -9.97 -1.60
C TRP A 100 5.07 -8.68 -0.79
N ILE A 101 6.00 -7.83 -1.22
CA ILE A 101 6.34 -6.58 -0.56
C ILE A 101 6.35 -5.48 -1.61
N HIS A 102 5.56 -4.42 -1.42
CA HIS A 102 5.57 -3.23 -2.25
C HIS A 102 6.04 -2.03 -1.42
N VAL A 103 7.00 -1.31 -1.96
CA VAL A 103 7.67 -0.20 -1.27
C VAL A 103 7.72 1.04 -2.15
N VAL A 104 7.42 2.19 -1.57
CA VAL A 104 7.79 3.52 -2.05
C VAL A 104 8.65 4.16 -0.98
N ALA A 105 9.91 4.43 -1.28
CA ALA A 105 10.86 4.91 -0.29
C ALA A 105 11.72 6.04 -0.81
N THR A 106 12.09 6.97 0.06
CA THR A 106 13.16 7.93 -0.17
C THR A 106 14.44 7.38 0.42
N LEU A 107 15.46 7.27 -0.39
CA LEU A 107 16.77 6.73 -0.01
C LEU A 107 17.74 7.85 0.40
N GLU A 108 18.77 7.48 1.17
CA GLU A 108 19.95 8.31 1.29
C GLU A 108 20.65 8.44 -0.07
N PRO A 109 21.33 9.59 -0.35
CA PRO A 109 21.85 9.90 -1.68
C PRO A 109 22.79 8.87 -2.29
N ASP A 110 23.57 8.17 -1.47
CA ASP A 110 24.52 7.16 -1.96
C ASP A 110 23.81 5.94 -2.54
N GLY A 111 22.78 5.43 -1.87
CA GLY A 111 21.97 4.32 -2.36
C GLY A 111 21.17 4.70 -3.61
N ALA A 112 20.58 5.89 -3.62
CA ALA A 112 19.84 6.40 -4.77
C ALA A 112 20.77 6.54 -6.00
N ARG A 113 21.97 7.08 -5.83
CA ARG A 113 22.96 7.20 -6.89
C ARG A 113 23.38 5.83 -7.44
N ALA A 114 23.67 4.87 -6.56
CA ALA A 114 24.06 3.52 -6.98
C ALA A 114 22.99 2.85 -7.85
N LEU A 115 21.71 2.96 -7.47
CA LEU A 115 20.59 2.46 -8.26
C LEU A 115 20.43 3.23 -9.58
N ALA A 116 20.59 4.55 -9.57
CA ALA A 116 20.49 5.36 -10.78
C ALA A 116 21.60 5.04 -11.79
N GLU A 117 22.84 4.82 -11.33
CA GLU A 117 23.96 4.40 -12.18
C GLU A 117 23.76 3.01 -12.79
N ALA A 118 23.03 2.12 -12.09
CA ALA A 118 22.70 0.78 -12.57
C ALA A 118 21.46 0.75 -13.45
N SER A 119 20.71 1.83 -13.56
CA SER A 119 19.46 1.89 -14.32
C SER A 119 19.70 1.84 -15.83
N THR A 120 18.72 1.33 -16.59
CA THR A 120 18.88 1.03 -18.03
C THR A 120 17.98 1.81 -18.97
N GLY A 121 17.06 2.63 -18.46
CA GLY A 121 16.15 3.42 -19.29
C GLY A 121 14.91 3.86 -18.52
N ALA A 122 14.03 4.61 -19.17
CA ALA A 122 12.81 5.10 -18.56
C ALA A 122 11.91 3.92 -18.15
N ALA A 123 11.31 4.06 -16.96
CA ALA A 123 10.31 3.12 -16.47
C ALA A 123 8.91 3.62 -16.86
N ASP A 124 8.38 3.06 -17.95
CA ASP A 124 7.02 3.34 -18.42
C ASP A 124 6.42 2.05 -19.01
N PRO A 125 5.34 1.51 -18.41
CA PRO A 125 4.68 2.00 -17.19
C PRO A 125 5.48 1.80 -15.92
N LEU A 126 5.11 2.51 -14.86
CA LEU A 126 5.66 2.29 -13.52
C LEU A 126 5.21 0.96 -12.95
N PRO A 127 5.96 0.38 -11.98
CA PRO A 127 5.58 -0.87 -11.31
C PRO A 127 4.16 -0.85 -10.74
N GLY A 128 3.47 -1.97 -10.85
CA GLY A 128 2.10 -2.14 -10.33
C GLY A 128 2.06 -2.32 -8.84
N ILE A 129 2.23 -1.25 -8.08
CA ILE A 129 2.22 -1.27 -6.62
C ILE A 129 0.80 -1.26 -6.05
N TYR A 130 0.68 -1.60 -4.76
CA TYR A 130 -0.58 -1.49 -4.01
C TYR A 130 -1.18 -0.09 -4.17
N PRO A 131 -2.48 0.03 -4.53
CA PRO A 131 -3.06 1.30 -4.98
C PRO A 131 -2.89 2.47 -4.00
N ASP A 132 -2.92 2.21 -2.69
CA ASP A 132 -2.80 3.28 -1.70
C ASP A 132 -1.37 3.80 -1.53
N LEU A 133 -0.37 3.09 -2.05
CA LEU A 133 1.01 3.59 -2.10
C LEU A 133 1.23 4.64 -3.19
N ARG A 134 0.35 4.69 -4.21
CA ARG A 134 0.48 5.66 -5.32
C ARG A 134 0.50 7.11 -4.88
N GLN A 135 -0.18 7.44 -3.76
CA GLN A 135 -0.21 8.79 -3.22
C GLN A 135 1.17 9.32 -2.76
N TYR A 136 2.14 8.41 -2.57
CA TYR A 136 3.51 8.76 -2.17
C TYR A 136 4.47 8.86 -3.36
N VAL A 137 3.99 8.65 -4.57
CA VAL A 137 4.76 8.80 -5.81
C VAL A 137 4.41 10.14 -6.43
N ALA A 138 5.40 11.04 -6.55
CA ALA A 138 5.16 12.34 -7.14
C ALA A 138 4.94 12.23 -8.66
N GLU A 139 3.94 12.96 -9.18
CA GLU A 139 3.60 12.91 -10.62
C GLU A 139 4.70 13.48 -11.54
N ALA A 140 5.52 14.37 -11.00
CA ALA A 140 6.62 15.00 -11.73
C ALA A 140 7.89 14.15 -11.77
N ASP A 141 7.96 13.05 -11.01
CA ASP A 141 9.16 12.22 -10.93
C ASP A 141 9.38 11.43 -12.22
N ALA A 142 10.59 11.51 -12.74
CA ALA A 142 11.04 10.72 -13.88
C ALA A 142 11.79 9.48 -13.36
N PHE A 143 11.16 8.32 -13.47
CA PHE A 143 11.74 7.06 -13.01
C PHE A 143 12.51 6.34 -14.11
N THR A 144 13.60 5.69 -13.71
CA THR A 144 14.38 4.79 -14.56
C THR A 144 14.35 3.36 -14.00
N ALA A 145 14.30 2.37 -14.89
CA ALA A 145 14.23 0.97 -14.51
C ALA A 145 15.60 0.44 -14.09
N VAL A 146 15.65 -0.23 -12.93
CA VAL A 146 16.84 -0.92 -12.44
C VAL A 146 16.65 -2.42 -12.70
N PRO A 147 17.57 -3.09 -13.41
CA PRO A 147 17.48 -4.53 -13.61
C PRO A 147 17.41 -5.27 -12.26
N PRO A 148 16.49 -6.23 -12.05
CA PRO A 148 16.28 -6.88 -10.75
C PRO A 148 17.56 -7.43 -10.12
N LYS A 149 18.40 -8.13 -10.88
CA LYS A 149 19.68 -8.64 -10.38
C LYS A 149 20.64 -7.55 -9.90
N LYS A 150 20.62 -6.38 -10.56
CA LYS A 150 21.44 -5.24 -10.14
C LYS A 150 20.87 -4.57 -8.91
N ALA A 151 19.54 -4.53 -8.80
CA ALA A 151 18.89 -4.10 -7.58
C ALA A 151 19.27 -5.03 -6.41
N ASP A 152 19.17 -6.35 -6.57
CA ASP A 152 19.55 -7.33 -5.55
C ASP A 152 21.02 -7.16 -5.09
N GLU A 153 21.94 -6.96 -6.01
CA GLU A 153 23.36 -6.70 -5.70
C GLU A 153 23.56 -5.42 -4.86
N ILE A 154 22.87 -4.32 -5.23
CA ILE A 154 22.99 -3.02 -4.56
C ILE A 154 22.27 -3.02 -3.22
N LEU A 155 21.10 -3.66 -3.16
CA LEU A 155 20.30 -3.81 -1.95
C LEU A 155 20.96 -4.79 -0.95
N ASP A 156 21.93 -5.59 -1.41
CA ASP A 156 22.64 -6.63 -0.64
C ASP A 156 21.69 -7.65 0.00
N VAL A 157 20.70 -8.07 -0.77
CA VAL A 157 19.62 -8.95 -0.29
C VAL A 157 20.11 -10.36 0.10
N GLU A 158 21.27 -10.79 -0.41
CA GLU A 158 21.88 -12.08 -0.07
C GLU A 158 22.47 -12.12 1.35
N HIS A 159 22.75 -10.95 1.92
CA HIS A 159 23.36 -10.85 3.26
C HIS A 159 22.44 -11.33 4.39
N MET A 160 21.13 -11.30 4.19
CA MET A 160 20.15 -11.83 5.15
C MET A 160 20.33 -13.31 5.52
N ILE A 161 21.04 -14.05 4.69
CA ILE A 161 21.14 -15.51 4.80
C ILE A 161 22.29 -15.94 5.73
N GLN A 162 23.24 -15.04 6.06
CA GLN A 162 24.51 -15.43 6.67
C GLN A 162 24.52 -15.37 8.20
N ASP A 163 23.64 -14.59 8.82
CA ASP A 163 23.72 -14.29 10.26
C ASP A 163 22.88 -15.20 11.17
N ASP A 164 21.95 -15.99 10.64
CA ASP A 164 21.19 -16.96 11.43
C ASP A 164 21.24 -18.38 10.84
N PRO A 165 22.06 -19.29 11.41
CA PRO A 165 22.14 -20.69 10.94
C PRO A 165 20.82 -21.47 11.10
N ASN A 166 19.83 -20.91 11.84
CA ASN A 166 18.49 -21.49 11.99
C ASN A 166 17.45 -20.72 11.15
N ALA A 167 17.82 -19.60 10.52
CA ALA A 167 16.93 -18.94 9.58
C ALA A 167 16.67 -19.91 8.42
N HIS A 168 15.46 -20.42 8.35
CA HIS A 168 14.95 -20.98 7.13
C HIS A 168 15.25 -19.96 6.04
N ARG A 169 15.89 -20.36 4.95
CA ARG A 169 16.38 -19.51 3.87
C ARG A 169 15.26 -18.56 3.44
N TYR A 170 15.23 -17.38 4.00
CA TYR A 170 14.42 -16.28 3.48
C TYR A 170 15.12 -15.82 2.21
N TYR A 171 14.54 -16.17 1.10
CA TYR A 171 15.01 -15.69 -0.19
C TYR A 171 14.19 -14.42 -0.53
N PHE A 172 14.88 -13.30 -0.63
CA PHE A 172 14.29 -12.04 -1.07
C PHE A 172 14.64 -11.85 -2.55
N ASP A 173 13.64 -11.64 -3.40
CA ASP A 173 13.77 -11.59 -4.85
C ASP A 173 13.09 -10.31 -5.36
N THR A 174 13.89 -9.39 -5.86
CA THR A 174 13.39 -8.18 -6.52
C THR A 174 12.72 -8.55 -7.84
N LYS A 175 11.46 -8.21 -7.98
CA LYS A 175 10.70 -8.40 -9.23
C LYS A 175 10.79 -7.16 -10.12
N GLU A 176 10.55 -6.00 -9.54
CA GLU A 176 10.65 -4.71 -10.22
C GLU A 176 11.27 -3.68 -9.30
N ALA A 177 12.19 -2.89 -9.82
CA ALA A 177 12.79 -1.76 -9.13
C ALA A 177 12.94 -0.58 -10.08
N VAL A 178 12.54 0.60 -9.63
CA VAL A 178 12.73 1.85 -10.36
C VAL A 178 13.22 2.93 -9.40
N ILE A 179 13.98 3.87 -9.94
CA ILE A 179 14.56 4.97 -9.17
C ILE A 179 14.32 6.31 -9.87
N CYS A 180 13.93 7.32 -9.12
CA CYS A 180 14.01 8.71 -9.51
C CYS A 180 15.23 9.34 -8.82
N ALA A 181 16.27 9.69 -9.60
CA ALA A 181 17.50 10.25 -9.07
C ALA A 181 17.30 11.64 -8.46
N ASP A 182 16.38 12.45 -9.00
CA ASP A 182 16.15 13.82 -8.56
C ASP A 182 15.51 13.90 -7.17
N SER A 183 14.59 12.99 -6.88
CA SER A 183 13.89 12.91 -5.58
C SER A 183 14.47 11.83 -4.66
N ASN A 184 15.46 11.04 -5.10
CA ASN A 184 15.96 9.83 -4.43
C ASN A 184 14.85 8.82 -4.11
N THR A 185 13.77 8.83 -4.88
CA THR A 185 12.60 7.97 -4.64
C THR A 185 12.76 6.65 -5.37
N MET A 186 12.69 5.55 -4.62
CA MET A 186 12.65 4.19 -5.16
C MET A 186 11.23 3.63 -5.06
N ILE A 187 10.79 2.94 -6.11
CA ILE A 187 9.63 2.04 -6.08
C ILE A 187 10.15 0.62 -6.26
N LEU A 188 9.73 -0.29 -5.38
CA LEU A 188 10.18 -1.67 -5.37
C LEU A 188 9.00 -2.63 -5.21
N ILE A 189 9.02 -3.69 -6.02
CA ILE A 189 8.19 -4.89 -5.83
C ILE A 189 9.13 -6.08 -5.62
N ALA A 190 8.91 -6.81 -4.54
CA ALA A 190 9.73 -7.97 -4.20
C ALA A 190 8.88 -9.13 -3.64
N LEU A 191 9.43 -10.33 -3.68
CA LEU A 191 8.91 -11.52 -3.01
C LEU A 191 9.90 -12.03 -1.98
N GLU A 192 9.39 -12.39 -0.81
CA GLU A 192 10.13 -13.08 0.26
C GLU A 192 9.57 -14.50 0.41
N TYR A 193 10.45 -15.50 0.34
CA TYR A 193 10.10 -16.93 0.40
C TYR A 193 10.54 -17.54 1.72
#